data_5e49e32f4764ff86a16b0d8da39bcf15
#
_entry.id   5e49e32f4764ff86a16b0d8da39bcf15
#
_cell.length_a   1.000
_cell.length_b   1.000
_cell.length_c   1.000
_cell.angle_alpha   90.00
_cell.angle_beta   90.00
_cell.angle_gamma   90.00
#
_symmetry.space_group_name_H-M   'P 1'
#
loop_
_entity.id
_entity.type
_entity.pdbx_description
1 polymer ?
#
loop_
_entity_poly.entity_id
_entity_poly.type
_entity_poly.pdbx_seq_one_letter_code
_entity_poly.pdbx_strand_id
1 'polypeptide(L)'
;MENEKTYNMPYVGCMMGAAFQRLTIQLEAALKRDGVNITSAEYMILRALYSHDGLQQCEIVDMVGKDKSSICRSVATLAKKGLVRTEPVSYKCTRARLTDNARDIQPKILKIAAERHQALMELASKSDIEAFERVLRAILS
;
A
#
# COMPACT_ATOMS: atom_id res chain seq x y z
N MET A 1 7.22 -28.16 9.32
CA MET A 1 5.99 -28.52 10.06
C MET A 1 5.02 -27.39 9.98
N GLU A 2 3.94 -27.61 9.27
CA GLU A 2 2.87 -26.64 9.19
C GLU A 2 2.21 -26.53 10.56
N ASN A 3 2.09 -25.33 11.06
CA ASN A 3 1.43 -25.06 12.32
C ASN A 3 -0.07 -25.05 12.09
N GLU A 4 -0.72 -26.18 12.23
CA GLU A 4 -2.17 -26.36 12.01
C GLU A 4 -3.05 -25.33 12.74
N LYS A 5 -2.51 -24.68 13.77
CA LYS A 5 -3.23 -23.65 14.53
C LYS A 5 -3.40 -22.33 13.80
N THR A 6 -2.64 -22.08 12.75
CA THR A 6 -2.60 -20.77 12.09
C THR A 6 -3.65 -20.62 10.99
N TYR A 7 -4.25 -21.71 10.50
CA TYR A 7 -5.04 -21.70 9.27
C TYR A 7 -6.48 -22.16 9.41
N ASN A 8 -7.01 -22.13 10.61
CA ASN A 8 -8.38 -22.52 10.81
C ASN A 8 -9.37 -21.38 10.45
N MET A 9 -9.12 -20.73 9.31
CA MET A 9 -10.03 -19.73 8.75
C MET A 9 -10.87 -20.42 7.68
N PRO A 10 -12.17 -20.54 7.89
CA PRO A 10 -13.01 -21.46 7.09
C PRO A 10 -13.26 -21.01 5.65
N TYR A 11 -13.02 -19.76 5.29
CA TYR A 11 -13.33 -19.23 3.96
C TYR A 11 -12.18 -18.40 3.40
N VAL A 12 -12.03 -18.41 2.07
CA VAL A 12 -10.98 -17.68 1.35
C VAL A 12 -11.00 -16.19 1.68
N GLY A 13 -12.19 -15.58 1.78
CA GLY A 13 -12.31 -14.16 2.14
C GLY A 13 -11.68 -13.86 3.50
N CYS A 14 -11.93 -14.70 4.51
CA CYS A 14 -11.33 -14.56 5.82
C CYS A 14 -9.82 -14.77 5.78
N MET A 15 -9.36 -15.75 5.00
CA MET A 15 -7.93 -16.00 4.80
C MET A 15 -7.22 -14.79 4.16
N MET A 16 -7.86 -14.17 3.17
CA MET A 16 -7.35 -12.97 2.53
C MET A 16 -7.20 -11.82 3.54
N GLY A 17 -8.19 -11.62 4.39
CA GLY A 17 -8.13 -10.61 5.44
C GLY A 17 -6.98 -10.85 6.41
N ALA A 18 -6.83 -12.09 6.89
CA ALA A 18 -5.75 -12.48 7.80
C ALA A 18 -4.37 -12.34 7.13
N ALA A 19 -4.26 -12.77 5.87
CA ALA A 19 -3.03 -12.64 5.10
C ALA A 19 -2.65 -11.17 4.89
N PHE A 20 -3.62 -10.33 4.55
CA PHE A 20 -3.41 -8.89 4.39
C PHE A 20 -2.87 -8.26 5.69
N GLN A 21 -3.45 -8.59 6.84
CA GLN A 21 -2.98 -8.07 8.13
C GLN A 21 -1.54 -8.48 8.40
N ARG A 22 -1.18 -9.72 8.12
CA ARG A 22 0.18 -10.21 8.32
C ARG A 22 1.17 -9.50 7.39
N LEU A 23 0.81 -9.35 6.12
CA LEU A 23 1.63 -8.63 5.15
C LEU A 23 1.81 -7.15 5.54
N THR A 24 0.77 -6.53 6.06
CA THR A 24 0.81 -5.14 6.56
C THR A 24 1.81 -4.99 7.70
N ILE A 25 1.77 -5.88 8.68
CA ILE A 25 2.69 -5.86 9.83
C ILE A 25 4.14 -6.04 9.35
N GLN A 26 4.37 -6.97 8.44
CA GLN A 26 5.70 -7.23 7.88
C GLN A 26 6.22 -6.05 7.08
N LEU A 27 5.37 -5.42 6.28
CA LEU A 27 5.73 -4.23 5.50
C LEU A 27 6.13 -3.07 6.42
N GLU A 28 5.31 -2.77 7.42
CA GLU A 28 5.60 -1.67 8.35
C GLU A 28 6.89 -1.92 9.14
N ALA A 29 7.15 -3.16 9.53
CA ALA A 29 8.41 -3.53 10.17
C ALA A 29 9.61 -3.32 9.25
N ALA A 30 9.49 -3.69 7.97
CA ALA A 30 10.55 -3.48 6.99
C ALA A 30 10.82 -2.01 6.73
N LEU A 31 9.78 -1.19 6.60
CA LEU A 31 9.89 0.25 6.44
C LEU A 31 10.59 0.89 7.64
N LYS A 32 10.15 0.56 8.83
CA LYS A 32 10.72 1.08 10.08
C LYS A 32 12.19 0.70 10.25
N ARG A 33 12.55 -0.54 9.92
CA ARG A 33 13.93 -1.02 9.97
C ARG A 33 14.85 -0.18 9.10
N ASP A 34 14.37 0.25 7.94
CA ASP A 34 15.13 1.08 7.00
C ASP A 34 14.96 2.59 7.26
N GLY A 35 14.38 2.97 8.38
CA GLY A 35 14.25 4.36 8.80
C GLY A 35 13.11 5.12 8.14
N VAL A 36 12.18 4.43 7.51
CA VAL A 36 10.99 5.03 6.87
C VAL A 36 9.79 4.87 7.83
N ASN A 37 9.44 5.95 8.50
CA ASN A 37 8.37 5.92 9.50
C ASN A 37 7.03 6.31 8.88
N ILE A 38 6.45 5.38 8.14
CA ILE A 38 5.12 5.53 7.53
C ILE A 38 4.29 4.27 7.79
N THR A 39 2.97 4.44 7.78
CA THR A 39 2.03 3.33 7.88
C THR A 39 1.85 2.65 6.52
N SER A 40 1.23 1.47 6.51
CA SER A 40 0.90 0.78 5.26
C SER A 40 -0.05 1.61 4.38
N ALA A 41 -1.00 2.32 4.98
CA ALA A 41 -1.90 3.22 4.24
C ALA A 41 -1.13 4.37 3.57
N GLU A 42 -0.21 4.99 4.31
CA GLU A 42 0.67 6.04 3.77
C GLU A 42 1.58 5.50 2.66
N TYR A 43 2.12 4.30 2.85
CA TYR A 43 2.89 3.60 1.82
C TYR A 43 2.10 3.42 0.53
N MET A 44 0.85 2.97 0.62
CA MET A 44 0.00 2.78 -0.56
C MET A 44 -0.24 4.10 -1.30
N ILE A 45 -0.45 5.18 -0.56
CA ILE A 45 -0.63 6.52 -1.14
C ILE A 45 0.65 6.98 -1.85
N LEU A 46 1.80 6.84 -1.20
CA LEU A 46 3.08 7.19 -1.83
C LEU A 46 3.33 6.37 -3.09
N ARG A 47 3.02 5.07 -3.06
CA ARG A 47 3.17 4.21 -4.24
C ARG A 47 2.29 4.68 -5.40
N ALA A 48 1.06 5.08 -5.12
CA ALA A 48 0.16 5.65 -6.12
C ALA A 48 0.75 6.95 -6.70
N LEU A 49 1.25 7.85 -5.85
CA LEU A 49 1.84 9.11 -6.27
C LEU A 49 3.17 8.94 -7.02
N TYR A 50 3.97 7.94 -6.68
CA TYR A 50 5.19 7.63 -7.45
C TYR A 50 4.85 7.19 -8.88
N SER A 51 3.70 6.55 -9.07
CA SER A 51 3.21 6.19 -10.41
C SER A 51 2.59 7.37 -11.13
N HIS A 52 1.82 8.19 -10.43
CA HIS A 52 1.10 9.34 -10.97
C HIS A 52 1.11 10.48 -9.96
N ASP A 53 2.13 11.32 -9.99
CA ASP A 53 2.22 12.46 -9.09
C ASP A 53 1.07 13.45 -9.38
N GLY A 54 0.56 14.06 -8.33
CA GLY A 54 -0.51 15.05 -8.45
C GLY A 54 -1.91 14.47 -8.57
N LEU A 55 -2.13 13.26 -8.05
CA LEU A 55 -3.47 12.67 -7.97
C LEU A 55 -4.38 13.49 -7.04
N GLN A 56 -5.64 13.61 -7.42
CA GLN A 56 -6.68 14.12 -6.54
C GLN A 56 -7.04 13.08 -5.49
N GLN A 57 -7.53 13.51 -4.34
CA GLN A 57 -7.85 12.58 -3.26
C GLN A 57 -8.91 11.55 -3.66
N CYS A 58 -9.90 11.92 -4.48
CA CYS A 58 -10.88 10.96 -4.99
C CYS A 58 -10.24 9.88 -5.86
N GLU A 59 -9.23 10.22 -6.65
CA GLU A 59 -8.48 9.24 -7.45
C GLU A 59 -7.67 8.30 -6.57
N ILE A 60 -7.09 8.83 -5.49
CA ILE A 60 -6.36 8.01 -4.50
C ILE A 60 -7.31 7.03 -3.80
N VAL A 61 -8.51 7.47 -3.43
CA VAL A 61 -9.55 6.62 -2.84
C VAL A 61 -9.84 5.42 -3.76
N ASP A 62 -10.03 5.69 -5.04
CA ASP A 62 -10.32 4.64 -6.03
C ASP A 62 -9.16 3.67 -6.21
N MET A 63 -7.93 4.16 -6.23
CA MET A 63 -6.74 3.34 -6.43
C MET A 63 -6.38 2.51 -5.21
N VAL A 64 -6.51 3.06 -4.01
CA VAL A 64 -6.07 2.43 -2.76
C VAL A 64 -7.17 1.57 -2.15
N GLY A 65 -8.44 1.86 -2.45
CA GLY A 65 -9.58 1.09 -1.96
C GLY A 65 -9.96 1.35 -0.52
N LYS A 66 -9.51 2.47 0.05
CA LYS A 66 -9.91 2.91 1.39
C LYS A 66 -10.94 4.01 1.32
N ASP A 67 -11.68 4.23 2.41
CA ASP A 67 -12.68 5.28 2.47
C ASP A 67 -12.04 6.68 2.42
N LYS A 68 -12.86 7.67 2.05
CA LYS A 68 -12.43 9.06 1.90
C LYS A 68 -11.83 9.64 3.18
N SER A 69 -12.43 9.36 4.33
CA SER A 69 -11.95 9.88 5.62
C SER A 69 -10.58 9.35 5.96
N SER A 70 -10.34 8.05 5.74
CA SER A 70 -9.03 7.42 5.96
C SER A 70 -7.97 8.02 5.04
N ILE A 71 -8.29 8.21 3.76
CA ILE A 71 -7.36 8.82 2.79
C ILE A 71 -7.04 10.26 3.19
N CYS A 72 -8.04 11.07 3.54
CA CYS A 72 -7.83 12.44 3.98
C CYS A 72 -6.90 12.51 5.20
N ARG A 73 -7.10 11.65 6.19
CA ARG A 73 -6.24 11.59 7.38
C ARG A 73 -4.82 11.19 7.04
N SER A 74 -4.66 10.18 6.20
CA SER A 74 -3.33 9.70 5.79
C SER A 74 -2.57 10.73 4.97
N VAL A 75 -3.26 11.43 4.05
CA VAL A 75 -2.67 12.53 3.27
C VAL A 75 -2.24 13.67 4.21
N ALA A 76 -3.07 14.04 5.18
CA ALA A 76 -2.74 15.06 6.17
C ALA A 76 -1.51 14.67 7.00
N THR A 77 -1.40 13.41 7.40
CA THR A 77 -0.24 12.90 8.14
C THR A 77 1.02 12.90 7.27
N LEU A 78 0.91 12.50 6.01
CA LEU A 78 2.03 12.57 5.06
C LEU A 78 2.50 14.02 4.85
N ALA A 79 1.57 14.97 4.81
CA ALA A 79 1.91 16.39 4.72
C ALA A 79 2.69 16.86 5.97
N LYS A 80 2.26 16.45 7.16
CA LYS A 80 2.98 16.74 8.41
C LYS A 80 4.38 16.12 8.43
N LYS A 81 4.55 14.97 7.82
CA LYS A 81 5.86 14.30 7.69
C LYS A 81 6.73 14.92 6.60
N GLY A 82 6.23 15.90 5.86
CA GLY A 82 6.96 16.56 4.79
C GLY A 82 7.13 15.73 3.53
N LEU A 83 6.27 14.73 3.32
CA LEU A 83 6.35 13.82 2.17
C LEU A 83 5.38 14.16 1.06
N VAL A 84 4.28 14.84 1.37
CA VAL A 84 3.37 15.39 0.36
C VAL A 84 3.05 16.83 0.70
N ARG A 85 2.63 17.57 -0.33
CA ARG A 85 1.97 18.86 -0.17
C ARG A 85 0.61 18.76 -0.85
N THR A 86 -0.35 19.52 -0.35
CA THR A 86 -1.71 19.52 -0.88
C THR A 86 -2.00 20.83 -1.58
N GLU A 87 -2.75 20.77 -2.67
CA GLU A 87 -3.18 21.92 -3.45
C GLU A 87 -4.69 21.88 -3.60
N PRO A 88 -5.42 22.98 -3.37
CA PRO A 88 -6.84 23.02 -3.70
C PRO A 88 -7.02 22.98 -5.21
N VAL A 89 -7.92 22.15 -5.70
CA VAL A 89 -8.29 22.08 -7.13
C VAL A 89 -9.62 22.76 -7.35
N SER A 90 -10.59 22.49 -6.46
CA SER A 90 -11.92 23.09 -6.48
C SER A 90 -12.50 23.01 -5.07
N TYR A 91 -13.74 23.51 -4.90
CA TYR A 91 -14.46 23.35 -3.65
C TYR A 91 -14.59 21.86 -3.30
N LYS A 92 -14.05 21.44 -2.18
CA LYS A 92 -14.02 20.05 -1.69
C LYS A 92 -13.09 19.08 -2.45
N CYS A 93 -12.24 19.56 -3.34
CA CYS A 93 -11.30 18.70 -4.05
C CYS A 93 -9.88 19.19 -3.83
N THR A 94 -9.02 18.28 -3.37
CA THR A 94 -7.61 18.53 -3.07
C THR A 94 -6.74 17.56 -3.86
N ARG A 95 -5.61 18.06 -4.33
CA ARG A 95 -4.59 17.27 -5.03
C ARG A 95 -3.39 17.09 -4.13
N ALA A 96 -2.81 15.89 -4.12
CA ALA A 96 -1.59 15.59 -3.40
C ALA A 96 -0.40 15.52 -4.35
N ARG A 97 0.71 16.18 -3.98
CA ARG A 97 1.96 16.15 -4.75
C ARG A 97 3.11 15.68 -3.88
N LEU A 98 4.01 14.94 -4.49
CA LEU A 98 5.25 14.51 -3.82
C LEU A 98 6.17 15.70 -3.56
N THR A 99 6.80 15.71 -2.40
CA THR A 99 7.88 16.64 -2.06
C THR A 99 9.23 16.09 -2.49
N ASP A 100 10.27 16.91 -2.45
CA ASP A 100 11.65 16.44 -2.68
C ASP A 100 12.03 15.38 -1.64
N ASN A 101 11.61 15.51 -0.39
CA ASN A 101 11.85 14.51 0.64
C ASN A 101 11.25 13.14 0.26
N ALA A 102 10.04 13.14 -0.30
CA ALA A 102 9.40 11.91 -0.77
C ALA A 102 10.18 11.28 -1.92
N ARG A 103 10.73 12.09 -2.81
CA ARG A 103 11.57 11.60 -3.91
C ARG A 103 12.90 11.07 -3.43
N ASP A 104 13.47 11.66 -2.38
CA ASP A 104 14.73 11.20 -1.79
C ASP A 104 14.58 9.79 -1.18
N ILE A 105 13.45 9.48 -0.57
CA ILE A 105 13.19 8.14 0.02
C ILE A 105 12.61 7.14 -0.98
N GLN A 106 12.25 7.57 -2.18
CA GLN A 106 11.63 6.71 -3.19
C GLN A 106 12.46 5.46 -3.51
N PRO A 107 13.78 5.53 -3.75
CA PRO A 107 14.58 4.33 -4.02
C PRO A 107 14.51 3.31 -2.88
N LYS A 108 14.51 3.77 -1.65
CA LYS A 108 14.40 2.91 -0.46
C LYS A 108 13.04 2.22 -0.39
N ILE A 109 11.98 2.96 -0.63
CA ILE A 109 10.60 2.40 -0.65
C ILE A 109 10.45 1.38 -1.78
N LEU A 110 10.95 1.70 -2.98
CA LEU A 110 10.87 0.79 -4.12
C LEU A 110 11.70 -0.48 -3.90
N LYS A 111 12.83 -0.39 -3.23
CA LYS A 111 13.63 -1.56 -2.85
C LYS A 111 12.86 -2.47 -1.91
N ILE A 112 12.24 -1.91 -0.87
CA ILE A 112 11.40 -2.66 0.07
C ILE A 112 10.24 -3.33 -0.66
N ALA A 113 9.58 -2.60 -1.55
CA ALA A 113 8.49 -3.14 -2.37
C ALA A 113 8.96 -4.33 -3.22
N ALA A 114 10.12 -4.22 -3.86
CA ALA A 114 10.68 -5.30 -4.68
C ALA A 114 11.03 -6.53 -3.84
N GLU A 115 11.63 -6.34 -2.67
CA GLU A 115 11.95 -7.43 -1.75
C GLU A 115 10.69 -8.14 -1.25
N ARG A 116 9.66 -7.38 -0.91
CA ARG A 116 8.36 -7.94 -0.48
C ARG A 116 7.68 -8.70 -1.62
N HIS A 117 7.74 -8.17 -2.84
CA HIS A 117 7.20 -8.84 -4.03
C HIS A 117 7.93 -10.17 -4.27
N GLN A 118 9.25 -10.17 -4.23
CA GLN A 118 10.04 -11.38 -4.43
C GLN A 118 9.70 -12.45 -3.38
N ALA A 119 9.53 -12.05 -2.11
CA ALA A 119 9.14 -12.97 -1.05
C ALA A 119 7.79 -13.64 -1.34
N LEU A 120 6.84 -12.91 -1.91
CA LEU A 120 5.54 -13.48 -2.33
C LEU A 120 5.70 -14.42 -3.52
N MET A 121 6.54 -14.08 -4.50
CA MET A 121 6.78 -14.92 -5.68
C MET A 121 7.39 -16.27 -5.32
N GLU A 122 8.15 -16.35 -4.25
CA GLU A 122 8.78 -17.58 -3.79
C GLU A 122 7.84 -18.55 -3.06
N LEU A 123 6.61 -18.11 -2.74
CA LEU A 123 5.65 -18.94 -2.01
C LEU A 123 4.97 -20.00 -2.85
N ALA A 124 4.94 -19.84 -4.17
CA ALA A 124 4.19 -20.74 -5.08
C ALA A 124 4.82 -20.76 -6.46
N SER A 125 4.35 -21.68 -7.31
CA SER A 125 4.77 -21.73 -8.70
C SER A 125 4.32 -20.48 -9.46
N LYS A 126 4.99 -20.19 -10.57
CA LYS A 126 4.61 -19.07 -11.44
C LYS A 126 3.15 -19.15 -11.89
N SER A 127 2.69 -20.35 -12.25
CA SER A 127 1.31 -20.54 -12.69
C SER A 127 0.29 -20.30 -11.58
N ASP A 128 0.62 -20.68 -10.33
CA ASP A 128 -0.25 -20.43 -9.19
C ASP A 128 -0.32 -18.94 -8.89
N ILE A 129 0.79 -18.22 -8.94
CA ILE A 129 0.82 -16.77 -8.75
C ILE A 129 0.00 -16.06 -9.82
N GLU A 130 0.14 -16.44 -11.09
CA GLU A 130 -0.65 -15.86 -12.18
C GLU A 130 -2.15 -16.12 -12.01
N ALA A 131 -2.53 -17.32 -11.53
CA ALA A 131 -3.92 -17.65 -11.23
C ALA A 131 -4.44 -16.78 -10.06
N PHE A 132 -3.64 -16.62 -9.02
CA PHE A 132 -3.98 -15.77 -7.88
C PHE A 132 -4.14 -14.30 -8.29
N GLU A 133 -3.24 -13.78 -9.12
CA GLU A 133 -3.36 -12.42 -9.66
C GLU A 133 -4.66 -12.23 -10.46
N ARG A 134 -5.07 -13.23 -11.24
CA ARG A 134 -6.35 -13.15 -11.98
C ARG A 134 -7.53 -13.01 -11.02
N VAL A 135 -7.51 -13.74 -9.91
CA VAL A 135 -8.57 -13.64 -8.89
C VAL A 135 -8.58 -12.25 -8.27
N LEU A 136 -7.40 -11.73 -7.90
CA LEU A 136 -7.29 -10.39 -7.31
C LEU A 136 -7.78 -9.32 -8.28
N ARG A 137 -7.42 -9.40 -9.56
CA ARG A 137 -7.89 -8.45 -10.58
C ARG A 137 -9.41 -8.49 -10.74
N ALA A 138 -10.01 -9.67 -10.67
CA ALA A 138 -11.46 -9.82 -10.74
C ALA A 138 -12.15 -9.16 -9.55
N ILE A 139 -11.56 -9.24 -8.36
CA ILE A 139 -12.08 -8.59 -7.16
C ILE A 139 -11.98 -7.07 -7.27
N LEU A 140 -10.89 -6.58 -7.86
CA LEU A 140 -10.59 -5.15 -7.95
C LEU A 140 -11.26 -4.45 -9.16
N SER A 141 -11.85 -5.19 -10.07
CA SER A 141 -12.52 -4.64 -11.24
C SER A 141 -13.89 -4.03 -10.94
#